data_79d8bf3137accad6800e85ad7313d013
#
_entry.id   79d8bf3137accad6800e85ad7313d013
#
_cell.length_a   1.000
_cell.length_b   1.000
_cell.length_c   1.000
_cell.angle_alpha   90.00
_cell.angle_beta   90.00
_cell.angle_gamma   90.00
#
_symmetry.space_group_name_H-M   'P 1'
#
loop_
_entity.id
_entity.type
_entity.pdbx_description
1 polymer ?
#
loop_
_entity_poly.entity_id
_entity_poly.type
_entity_poly.pdbx_seq_one_letter_code
_entity_poly.pdbx_strand_id
1 'polypeptide(L)'
;MAVKIVSPEPKQVLFKDGKLSLYQTKIDQVTEYKAGQNRAEVESLMSLGFGASGTDLAKNFEIKLQGLDTVDGVRTARLDLTPKQEKVKSSLSHVLLWMDPKRNVSIKQQFFEPSGDYRLTHYTNIKVNGKIADDLFRLKITSRTKIVQPQ
;
A
#
# COMPACT_ATOMS: atom_id res chain seq x y z
N MET A 1 -9.24 -2.57 0.14
CA MET A 1 -8.02 -3.26 0.58
C MET A 1 -8.10 -3.52 2.08
N ALA A 2 -7.65 -4.66 2.57
CA ALA A 2 -7.56 -4.97 3.99
C ALA A 2 -6.14 -5.46 4.32
N VAL A 3 -5.55 -4.94 5.40
CA VAL A 3 -4.22 -5.32 5.88
C VAL A 3 -4.30 -5.61 7.37
N LYS A 4 -3.75 -6.75 7.77
CA LYS A 4 -3.58 -7.11 9.17
C LYS A 4 -2.10 -7.05 9.53
N ILE A 5 -1.74 -6.12 10.39
CA ILE A 5 -0.40 -5.98 10.95
C ILE A 5 -0.36 -6.82 12.24
N VAL A 6 0.61 -7.73 12.34
CA VAL A 6 0.70 -8.64 13.50
C VAL A 6 1.78 -8.24 14.48
N SER A 7 2.79 -7.50 14.05
CA SER A 7 3.95 -7.08 14.86
C SER A 7 4.49 -5.75 14.33
N PRO A 8 5.10 -4.89 15.16
CA PRO A 8 5.26 -5.00 16.63
C PRO A 8 3.97 -4.78 17.41
N GLU A 9 3.02 -4.00 16.86
CA GLU A 9 1.71 -3.76 17.47
C GLU A 9 0.60 -4.24 16.53
N PRO A 10 -0.29 -5.14 16.99
CA PRO A 10 -1.40 -5.61 16.19
C PRO A 10 -2.34 -4.47 15.78
N LYS A 11 -2.54 -4.32 14.46
CA LYS A 11 -3.42 -3.31 13.87
C LYS A 11 -4.15 -3.92 12.68
N GLN A 12 -5.34 -3.41 12.38
CA GLN A 12 -6.03 -3.73 11.14
C GLN A 12 -6.25 -2.44 10.35
N VAL A 13 -5.90 -2.45 9.08
CA VAL A 13 -6.14 -1.34 8.16
C VAL A 13 -7.16 -1.79 7.12
N LEU A 14 -8.25 -1.07 7.00
CA LEU A 14 -9.27 -1.31 6.01
C LEU A 14 -9.44 -0.05 5.16
N PHE A 15 -9.25 -0.17 3.86
CA PHE A 15 -9.64 0.86 2.90
C PHE A 15 -10.83 0.37 2.09
N LYS A 16 -11.95 1.06 2.21
CA LYS A 16 -13.20 0.74 1.53
C LYS A 16 -14.00 2.01 1.31
N ASP A 17 -14.57 2.15 0.13
CA ASP A 17 -15.47 3.26 -0.25
C ASP A 17 -14.89 4.66 0.02
N GLY A 18 -13.57 4.83 -0.23
CA GLY A 18 -12.87 6.10 -0.02
C GLY A 18 -12.60 6.45 1.45
N LYS A 19 -12.80 5.49 2.35
CA LYS A 19 -12.52 5.62 3.78
C LYS A 19 -11.39 4.68 4.18
N LEU A 20 -10.39 5.22 4.88
CA LEU A 20 -9.32 4.47 5.53
C LEU A 20 -9.66 4.33 7.02
N SER A 21 -9.81 3.11 7.49
CA SER A 21 -10.06 2.81 8.89
C SER A 21 -8.85 2.07 9.48
N LEU A 22 -8.27 2.62 10.53
CA LEU A 22 -7.17 2.03 11.28
C LEU A 22 -7.68 1.58 12.65
N TYR A 23 -7.77 0.26 12.85
CA TYR A 23 -8.16 -0.33 14.13
C TYR A 23 -6.93 -0.72 14.94
N GLN A 24 -6.73 -0.07 16.07
CA GLN A 24 -5.69 -0.34 17.05
C GLN A 24 -6.27 -1.22 18.15
N THR A 25 -6.00 -2.53 18.09
CA THR A 25 -6.63 -3.52 18.98
C THR A 25 -6.23 -3.33 20.45
N LYS A 26 -5.01 -2.82 20.70
CA LYS A 26 -4.50 -2.61 22.06
C LYS A 26 -5.29 -1.59 22.87
N ILE A 27 -5.82 -0.58 22.21
CA ILE A 27 -6.59 0.52 22.85
C ILE A 27 -8.08 0.48 22.45
N ASP A 28 -8.49 -0.55 21.73
CA ASP A 28 -9.84 -0.75 21.20
C ASP A 28 -10.40 0.50 20.51
N GLN A 29 -9.60 1.08 19.61
CA GLN A 29 -9.96 2.31 18.91
C GLN A 29 -9.84 2.16 17.40
N VAL A 30 -10.85 2.65 16.68
CA VAL A 30 -10.82 2.85 15.23
C VAL A 30 -10.62 4.32 14.94
N THR A 31 -9.61 4.66 14.16
CA THR A 31 -9.42 6.00 13.59
C THR A 31 -9.84 5.96 12.13
N GLU A 32 -10.78 6.80 11.74
CA GLU A 32 -11.31 6.87 10.39
C GLU A 32 -10.84 8.14 9.68
N TYR A 33 -10.21 7.97 8.52
CA TYR A 33 -9.79 9.05 7.63
C TYR A 33 -10.60 8.99 6.35
N LYS A 34 -11.20 10.11 5.95
CA LYS A 34 -11.87 10.23 4.64
C LYS A 34 -10.83 10.68 3.62
N ALA A 35 -10.68 9.95 2.54
CA ALA A 35 -9.74 10.32 1.46
C ALA A 35 -10.18 11.60 0.71
N GLY A 36 -11.47 11.94 0.75
CA GLY A 36 -12.01 13.16 0.16
C GLY A 36 -11.63 13.33 -1.30
N GLN A 37 -11.17 14.53 -1.67
CA GLN A 37 -10.70 14.86 -3.02
C GLN A 37 -9.43 14.12 -3.42
N ASN A 38 -8.65 13.60 -2.47
CA ASN A 38 -7.41 12.86 -2.72
C ASN A 38 -7.63 11.35 -2.86
N ARG A 39 -8.87 10.91 -3.02
CA ARG A 39 -9.23 9.47 -3.08
C ARG A 39 -8.41 8.71 -4.14
N ALA A 40 -8.32 9.25 -5.36
CA ALA A 40 -7.60 8.61 -6.46
C ALA A 40 -6.10 8.47 -6.17
N GLU A 41 -5.49 9.46 -5.51
CA GLU A 41 -4.09 9.42 -5.11
C GLU A 41 -3.85 8.35 -4.04
N VAL A 42 -4.72 8.28 -3.04
CA VAL A 42 -4.65 7.26 -1.99
C VAL A 42 -4.82 5.87 -2.59
N GLU A 43 -5.81 5.66 -3.46
CA GLU A 43 -6.03 4.38 -4.15
C GLU A 43 -4.83 3.99 -5.01
N SER A 44 -4.22 4.94 -5.71
CA SER A 44 -3.01 4.71 -6.52
C SER A 44 -1.83 4.26 -5.67
N LEU A 45 -1.58 4.91 -4.54
CA LEU A 45 -0.51 4.52 -3.61
C LEU A 45 -0.77 3.15 -2.98
N MET A 46 -2.02 2.86 -2.62
CA MET A 46 -2.39 1.60 -1.99
C MET A 46 -2.36 0.41 -2.96
N SER A 47 -2.62 0.65 -4.25
CA SER A 47 -2.55 -0.38 -5.31
C SER A 47 -1.16 -0.51 -5.94
N LEU A 48 -0.20 0.27 -5.48
CA LEU A 48 1.14 0.32 -6.04
C LEU A 48 1.80 -1.07 -6.06
N GLY A 49 2.11 -1.56 -7.26
CA GLY A 49 2.67 -2.90 -7.44
C GLY A 49 1.68 -4.07 -7.36
N PHE A 50 0.38 -3.80 -7.20
CA PHE A 50 -0.67 -4.82 -7.14
C PHE A 50 -1.82 -4.51 -8.09
N GLY A 51 -1.72 -4.96 -9.34
CA GLY A 51 -2.80 -4.85 -10.30
C GLY A 51 -3.01 -3.47 -10.95
N ALA A 52 -2.26 -2.45 -10.55
CA ALA A 52 -2.24 -1.20 -11.28
C ALA A 52 -1.59 -1.41 -12.65
N SER A 53 -2.23 -0.92 -13.72
CA SER A 53 -1.61 -0.97 -15.05
C SER A 53 -0.41 -0.01 -15.11
N GLY A 54 0.56 -0.30 -15.99
CA GLY A 54 1.67 0.62 -16.24
C GLY A 54 1.20 2.02 -16.66
N THR A 55 0.09 2.09 -17.39
CA THR A 55 -0.56 3.35 -17.80
C THR A 55 -1.09 4.14 -16.60
N ASP A 56 -1.70 3.46 -15.62
CA ASP A 56 -2.21 4.13 -14.42
C ASP A 56 -1.07 4.61 -13.51
N LEU A 57 -0.02 3.81 -13.38
CA LEU A 57 1.18 4.23 -12.68
C LEU A 57 1.83 5.45 -13.36
N ALA A 58 1.94 5.43 -14.69
CA ALA A 58 2.54 6.52 -15.45
C ALA A 58 1.78 7.86 -15.39
N LYS A 59 0.49 7.85 -15.01
CA LYS A 59 -0.26 9.09 -14.72
C LYS A 59 0.31 9.84 -13.53
N ASN A 60 0.67 9.11 -12.47
CA ASN A 60 1.05 9.68 -11.18
C ASN A 60 2.56 9.66 -10.92
N PHE A 61 3.30 8.81 -11.64
CA PHE A 61 4.73 8.62 -11.44
C PHE A 61 5.52 8.71 -12.75
N GLU A 62 6.70 9.27 -12.68
CA GLU A 62 7.76 9.04 -13.66
C GLU A 62 8.38 7.68 -13.34
N ILE A 63 8.44 6.79 -14.35
CA ILE A 63 8.88 5.41 -14.17
C ILE A 63 10.19 5.19 -14.93
N LYS A 64 11.21 4.70 -14.22
CA LYS A 64 12.49 4.33 -14.81
C LYS A 64 12.81 2.87 -14.53
N LEU A 65 13.15 2.11 -15.56
CA LEU A 65 13.68 0.77 -15.39
C LEU A 65 15.14 0.86 -14.92
N GLN A 66 15.41 0.34 -13.73
CA GLN A 66 16.75 0.31 -13.13
C GLN A 66 17.54 -0.95 -13.52
N GLY A 67 16.86 -1.98 -14.02
CA GLY A 67 17.46 -3.24 -14.42
C GLY A 67 16.64 -4.46 -13.98
N LEU A 68 17.26 -5.62 -14.11
CA LEU A 68 16.68 -6.90 -13.68
C LEU A 68 17.37 -7.34 -12.39
N ASP A 69 16.59 -7.99 -11.52
CA ASP A 69 17.06 -8.49 -10.25
C ASP A 69 16.38 -9.84 -9.95
N THR A 70 16.94 -10.64 -9.04
CA THR A 70 16.32 -11.89 -8.59
C THR A 70 15.96 -11.77 -7.13
N VAL A 71 14.67 -11.92 -6.81
CA VAL A 71 14.13 -11.88 -5.46
C VAL A 71 13.37 -13.19 -5.21
N ASP A 72 13.75 -13.92 -4.17
CA ASP A 72 13.18 -15.24 -3.83
C ASP A 72 13.15 -16.22 -5.01
N GLY A 73 14.21 -16.25 -5.83
CA GLY A 73 14.29 -17.09 -7.02
C GLY A 73 13.43 -16.61 -8.21
N VAL A 74 12.72 -15.49 -8.07
CA VAL A 74 11.92 -14.90 -9.15
C VAL A 74 12.68 -13.78 -9.84
N ARG A 75 12.78 -13.85 -11.16
CA ARG A 75 13.37 -12.78 -11.97
C ARG A 75 12.41 -11.60 -12.03
N THR A 76 12.83 -10.45 -11.50
CA THR A 76 12.02 -9.24 -11.38
C THR A 76 12.59 -8.10 -12.22
N ALA A 77 11.73 -7.18 -12.65
CA ALA A 77 12.12 -5.87 -13.14
C ALA A 77 12.15 -4.89 -11.98
N ARG A 78 13.29 -4.24 -11.74
CA ARG A 78 13.41 -3.19 -10.73
C ARG A 78 13.06 -1.84 -11.35
N LEU A 79 11.97 -1.26 -10.88
CA LEU A 79 11.44 0.03 -11.34
C LEU A 79 11.66 1.09 -10.27
N ASP A 80 12.08 2.27 -10.70
CA ASP A 80 12.15 3.48 -9.87
C ASP A 80 10.99 4.40 -10.25
N LEU A 81 10.12 4.72 -9.30
CA LEU A 81 8.94 5.53 -9.46
C LEU A 81 9.10 6.84 -8.70
N THR A 82 9.15 7.96 -9.42
CA THR A 82 9.19 9.31 -8.83
C THR A 82 7.81 9.95 -8.95
N PRO A 83 7.19 10.40 -7.84
CA PRO A 83 5.90 11.09 -7.89
C PRO A 83 5.97 12.34 -8.78
N LYS A 84 4.93 12.60 -9.57
CA LYS A 84 4.82 13.81 -10.40
C LYS A 84 4.27 15.01 -9.61
N GLN A 85 3.41 14.74 -8.62
CA GLN A 85 2.74 15.77 -7.84
C GLN A 85 3.59 16.24 -6.67
N GLU A 86 3.81 17.55 -6.54
CA GLU A 86 4.62 18.15 -5.47
C GLU A 86 4.09 17.82 -4.07
N LYS A 87 2.77 17.74 -3.92
CA LYS A 87 2.13 17.35 -2.65
C LYS A 87 2.54 15.94 -2.21
N VAL A 88 2.69 15.01 -3.15
CA VAL A 88 3.14 13.65 -2.86
C VAL A 88 4.63 13.62 -2.59
N LYS A 89 5.43 14.40 -3.33
CA LYS A 89 6.89 14.51 -3.15
C LYS A 89 7.28 15.00 -1.76
N SER A 90 6.43 15.81 -1.10
CA SER A 90 6.69 16.27 0.26
C SER A 90 6.74 15.14 1.31
N SER A 91 6.12 14.00 1.02
CA SER A 91 6.09 12.82 1.90
C SER A 91 6.77 11.59 1.31
N LEU A 92 6.95 11.55 0.00
CA LEU A 92 7.48 10.40 -0.73
C LEU A 92 8.46 10.88 -1.81
N SER A 93 9.75 10.63 -1.62
CA SER A 93 10.79 11.00 -2.58
C SER A 93 10.70 10.14 -3.84
N HIS A 94 10.78 8.83 -3.68
CA HIS A 94 10.62 7.84 -4.75
C HIS A 94 10.32 6.46 -4.18
N VAL A 95 9.94 5.53 -5.04
CA VAL A 95 9.67 4.13 -4.67
C VAL A 95 10.42 3.20 -5.61
N LEU A 96 11.14 2.24 -5.06
CA LEU A 96 11.65 1.10 -5.82
C LEU A 96 10.68 -0.06 -5.73
N LEU A 97 10.30 -0.61 -6.89
CA LEU A 97 9.48 -1.80 -7.02
C LEU A 97 10.26 -2.92 -7.68
N TRP A 98 10.24 -4.12 -7.11
CA TRP A 98 10.70 -5.36 -7.76
C TRP A 98 9.48 -6.10 -8.27
N MET A 99 9.17 -5.91 -9.55
CA MET A 99 7.98 -6.44 -10.21
C MET A 99 8.24 -7.81 -10.80
N ASP A 100 7.38 -8.79 -10.48
CA ASP A 100 7.29 -10.04 -11.21
C ASP A 100 6.50 -9.79 -12.50
N PRO A 101 7.12 -9.83 -13.69
CA PRO A 101 6.44 -9.51 -14.93
C PRO A 101 5.43 -10.58 -15.37
N LYS A 102 5.53 -11.80 -14.83
CA LYS A 102 4.61 -12.90 -15.16
C LYS A 102 3.29 -12.78 -14.41
N ARG A 103 3.35 -12.41 -13.13
CA ARG A 103 2.16 -12.26 -12.27
C ARG A 103 1.65 -10.82 -12.18
N ASN A 104 2.44 -9.85 -12.68
CA ASN A 104 2.16 -8.41 -12.59
C ASN A 104 1.95 -7.95 -11.14
N VAL A 105 2.78 -8.42 -10.23
CA VAL A 105 2.77 -8.07 -8.82
C VAL A 105 4.16 -7.69 -8.34
N SER A 106 4.24 -6.80 -7.37
CA SER A 106 5.49 -6.46 -6.71
C SER A 106 5.80 -7.48 -5.62
N ILE A 107 7.02 -8.03 -5.63
CA ILE A 107 7.53 -8.93 -4.58
C ILE A 107 8.16 -8.14 -3.46
N LYS A 108 8.78 -7.00 -3.79
CA LYS A 108 9.50 -6.17 -2.84
C LYS A 108 9.28 -4.71 -3.20
N GLN A 109 9.12 -3.87 -2.19
CA GLN A 109 8.93 -2.42 -2.34
C GLN A 109 9.79 -1.68 -1.33
N GLN A 110 10.38 -0.57 -1.75
CA GLN A 110 11.13 0.30 -0.87
C GLN A 110 10.69 1.75 -1.10
N PHE A 111 10.07 2.33 -0.08
CA PHE A 111 9.58 3.70 -0.08
C PHE A 111 10.63 4.60 0.57
N PHE A 112 11.04 5.65 -0.12
CA PHE A 112 12.01 6.62 0.39
C PHE A 112 11.31 7.93 0.74
N GLU A 113 11.55 8.40 1.94
CA GLU A 113 11.08 9.70 2.42
C GLU A 113 12.08 10.81 2.10
N PRO A 114 11.67 12.08 2.00
CA PRO A 114 12.58 13.20 1.76
C PRO A 114 13.66 13.38 2.83
N SER A 115 13.41 12.89 4.06
CA SER A 115 14.39 12.84 5.15
C SER A 115 15.59 11.93 4.88
N GLY A 116 15.48 11.03 3.90
CA GLY A 116 16.45 9.96 3.65
C GLY A 116 16.08 8.63 4.35
N ASP A 117 15.07 8.63 5.19
CA ASP A 117 14.53 7.41 5.76
C ASP A 117 13.85 6.56 4.70
N TYR A 118 13.78 5.26 4.94
CA TYR A 118 13.08 4.37 4.04
C TYR A 118 12.29 3.29 4.76
N ARG A 119 11.29 2.78 4.07
CA ARG A 119 10.49 1.63 4.51
C ARG A 119 10.58 0.53 3.46
N LEU A 120 11.06 -0.62 3.88
CA LEU A 120 11.18 -1.80 3.04
C LEU A 120 10.03 -2.77 3.35
N THR A 121 9.33 -3.21 2.31
CA THR A 121 8.30 -4.25 2.41
C THR A 121 8.66 -5.41 1.49
N HIS A 122 8.61 -6.62 2.03
CA HIS A 122 8.82 -7.85 1.29
C HIS A 122 7.55 -8.70 1.39
N TYR A 123 7.03 -9.14 0.25
CA TYR A 123 5.79 -9.89 0.15
C TYR A 123 6.07 -11.36 -0.12
N THR A 124 5.53 -12.23 0.72
CA THR A 124 5.63 -13.68 0.59
C THR A 124 4.24 -14.31 0.48
N ASN A 125 4.17 -15.54 -0.04
CA ASN A 125 2.91 -16.27 -0.19
C ASN A 125 1.84 -15.51 -0.98
N ILE A 126 2.24 -14.79 -2.03
CA ILE A 126 1.35 -14.00 -2.87
C ILE A 126 0.43 -14.94 -3.67
N LYS A 127 -0.87 -14.78 -3.48
CA LYS A 127 -1.91 -15.48 -4.23
C LYS A 127 -2.65 -14.48 -5.11
N VAL A 128 -2.64 -14.69 -6.42
CA VAL A 128 -3.32 -13.83 -7.40
C VAL A 128 -4.63 -14.49 -7.81
N ASN A 129 -5.71 -13.71 -7.92
CA ASN A 129 -7.05 -14.16 -8.30
C ASN A 129 -7.64 -15.25 -7.39
N GLY A 130 -7.16 -15.35 -6.14
CA GLY A 130 -7.77 -16.23 -5.13
C GLY A 130 -9.13 -15.73 -4.65
N LYS A 131 -9.98 -16.64 -4.20
CA LYS A 131 -11.21 -16.26 -3.50
C LYS A 131 -10.84 -15.62 -2.15
N ILE A 132 -11.36 -14.42 -1.90
CA ILE A 132 -11.18 -13.69 -0.64
C ILE A 132 -12.54 -13.66 0.06
N ALA A 133 -12.57 -14.06 1.32
CA ALA A 133 -13.80 -14.04 2.11
C ALA A 133 -14.19 -12.59 2.45
N ASP A 134 -15.46 -12.25 2.37
CA ASP A 134 -15.98 -10.89 2.60
C ASP A 134 -15.75 -10.39 4.03
N ASP A 135 -15.62 -11.28 4.99
CA ASP A 135 -15.35 -10.96 6.39
C ASP A 135 -13.95 -10.34 6.61
N LEU A 136 -12.99 -10.59 5.69
CA LEU A 136 -11.68 -9.94 5.70
C LEU A 136 -11.77 -8.44 5.44
N PHE A 137 -12.85 -7.98 4.79
CA PHE A 137 -13.13 -6.57 4.54
C PHE A 137 -14.03 -5.93 5.61
N ARG A 138 -14.03 -6.49 6.82
CA ARG A 138 -14.74 -5.97 7.98
C ARG A 138 -13.82 -5.88 9.18
N LEU A 139 -13.88 -4.78 9.90
CA LEU A 139 -13.20 -4.67 11.19
C LEU A 139 -14.01 -5.44 12.25
N LYS A 140 -13.35 -6.30 13.00
CA LYS A 140 -13.97 -7.04 14.12
C LYS A 140 -13.99 -6.13 15.35
N ILE A 141 -14.94 -5.19 15.37
CA ILE A 141 -15.14 -4.23 16.45
C ILE A 141 -16.32 -4.64 17.34
N THR A 142 -16.37 -4.11 18.56
CA THR A 142 -17.46 -4.31 19.52
C THR A 142 -18.24 -3.01 19.72
N SER A 143 -19.37 -3.07 20.46
CA SER A 143 -20.12 -1.87 20.83
C SER A 143 -19.35 -0.89 21.73
N ARG A 144 -18.23 -1.33 22.34
CA ARG A 144 -17.36 -0.52 23.20
C ARG A 144 -16.20 0.12 22.44
N THR A 145 -15.95 -0.29 21.20
CA THR A 145 -14.85 0.23 20.39
C THR A 145 -15.05 1.73 20.13
N LYS A 146 -14.06 2.53 20.51
CA LYS A 146 -14.08 3.97 20.28
C LYS A 146 -13.80 4.28 18.81
N ILE A 147 -14.68 5.07 18.18
CA ILE A 147 -14.49 5.54 16.80
C ILE A 147 -14.12 7.02 16.84
N VAL A 148 -12.98 7.37 16.23
CA VAL A 148 -12.44 8.72 16.19
C VAL A 148 -12.27 9.15 14.74
N GLN A 149 -12.67 10.38 14.42
CA GLN A 149 -12.42 11.00 13.13
C GLN A 149 -11.52 12.21 13.38
N PRO A 150 -10.23 12.17 13.00
CA PRO A 150 -9.37 13.36 13.06
C PRO A 150 -9.91 14.43 12.12
N GLN A 151 -9.89 15.66 12.60
CA GLN A 151 -10.24 16.83 11.79
C GLN A 151 -9.18 17.12 10.74
#